data_189877571d78e9a62bdcfdf3fbb379e4
#
_entry.id   189877571d78e9a62bdcfdf3fbb379e4
#
_cell.length_a   1.000
_cell.length_b   1.000
_cell.length_c   1.000
_cell.angle_alpha   90.00
_cell.angle_beta   90.00
_cell.angle_gamma   90.00
#
_symmetry.space_group_name_H-M   'P 1'
#
loop_
_entity.id
_entity.type
_entity.pdbx_description
1 polymer ?
#
loop_
_entity_poly.entity_id
_entity_poly.type
_entity_poly.pdbx_seq_one_letter_code
_entity_poly.pdbx_strand_id
1 'polypeptide(L)'
;MISLTGTSIDLLLLVARLCLATVFVISAYAKFLAPPDEVKVIAQLHLPAPKVLERFAGICESVGAIALVMGVFARTASVLLVCFMLFISFTILNFWSGREPAQVLVQKRNAFFANIAIIGGLLYVIGIGPGGFAIGTH
;
A
#
# COMPACT_ATOMS: atom_id res chain seq x y z
N MET A 1 -3.76 -24.26 21.27
CA MET A 1 -4.30 -23.77 19.98
C MET A 1 -5.60 -23.04 20.26
N ILE A 2 -5.68 -21.76 19.97
CA ILE A 2 -6.90 -20.98 20.20
C ILE A 2 -7.90 -21.34 19.09
N SER A 3 -9.01 -21.96 19.45
CA SER A 3 -10.11 -22.20 18.52
C SER A 3 -10.88 -20.91 18.32
N LEU A 4 -10.64 -20.23 17.20
CA LEU A 4 -11.39 -19.03 16.85
C LEU A 4 -12.74 -19.42 16.26
N THR A 5 -13.80 -18.80 16.76
CA THR A 5 -15.14 -18.90 16.15
C THR A 5 -15.15 -18.12 14.82
N GLY A 6 -16.11 -18.41 13.93
CA GLY A 6 -16.24 -17.69 12.66
C GLY A 6 -16.29 -16.16 12.85
N THR A 7 -17.05 -15.68 13.83
CA THR A 7 -17.16 -14.25 14.17
C THR A 7 -15.82 -13.65 14.61
N SER A 8 -15.01 -14.39 15.37
CA SER A 8 -13.68 -13.93 15.81
C SER A 8 -12.71 -13.81 14.64
N ILE A 9 -12.78 -14.71 13.67
CA ILE A 9 -11.98 -14.67 12.45
C ILE A 9 -12.39 -13.46 11.61
N ASP A 10 -13.69 -13.25 11.42
CA ASP A 10 -14.20 -12.11 10.65
C ASP A 10 -13.80 -10.77 11.28
N LEU A 11 -13.80 -10.66 12.60
CA LEU A 11 -13.34 -9.47 13.32
C LEU A 11 -11.84 -9.24 13.10
N LEU A 12 -11.02 -10.28 13.16
CA LEU A 12 -9.58 -10.17 12.89
C LEU A 12 -9.31 -9.73 11.45
N LEU A 13 -10.05 -10.27 10.49
CA LEU A 13 -9.94 -9.87 9.08
C LEU A 13 -10.36 -8.42 8.87
N LEU A 14 -11.42 -7.96 9.56
CA LEU A 14 -11.81 -6.55 9.54
C LEU A 14 -10.69 -5.65 10.09
N VAL A 15 -10.14 -5.97 11.26
CA VAL A 15 -9.05 -5.20 11.87
C VAL A 15 -7.83 -5.17 10.95
N ALA A 16 -7.46 -6.31 10.36
CA ALA A 16 -6.34 -6.39 9.41
C ALA A 16 -6.55 -5.47 8.19
N ARG A 17 -7.77 -5.46 7.63
CA ARG A 17 -8.12 -4.56 6.52
C ARG A 17 -8.03 -3.08 6.91
N LEU A 18 -8.51 -2.73 8.11
CA LEU A 18 -8.43 -1.36 8.62
C LEU A 18 -6.98 -0.93 8.84
N CYS A 19 -6.13 -1.80 9.37
CA CYS A 19 -4.69 -1.53 9.52
C CYS A 19 -4.02 -1.28 8.16
N LEU A 20 -4.28 -2.13 7.17
CA LEU A 20 -3.77 -1.96 5.82
C LEU A 20 -4.27 -0.67 5.17
N ALA A 21 -5.57 -0.41 5.27
CA ALA A 21 -6.18 0.80 4.70
C ALA A 21 -5.59 2.07 5.31
N THR A 22 -5.29 2.09 6.61
CA THR A 22 -4.69 3.24 7.30
C THR A 22 -3.36 3.64 6.66
N VAL A 23 -2.52 2.68 6.30
CA VAL A 23 -1.24 2.96 5.63
C VAL A 23 -1.47 3.68 4.30
N PHE A 24 -2.39 3.18 3.49
CA PHE A 24 -2.69 3.79 2.17
C PHE A 24 -3.39 5.14 2.29
N VAL A 25 -4.26 5.33 3.29
CA VAL A 25 -4.88 6.65 3.57
C VAL A 25 -3.81 7.68 3.93
N ILE A 26 -2.89 7.34 4.82
CA ILE A 26 -1.82 8.26 5.23
C ILE A 26 -0.90 8.56 4.04
N SER A 27 -0.53 7.55 3.27
CA SER A 27 0.30 7.71 2.06
C SER A 27 -0.38 8.58 1.01
N ALA A 28 -1.66 8.34 0.72
CA ALA A 28 -2.44 9.15 -0.20
C ALA A 28 -2.57 10.61 0.25
N TYR A 29 -2.86 10.81 1.54
CA TYR A 29 -2.94 12.15 2.13
C TYR A 29 -1.63 12.93 1.96
N ALA A 30 -0.49 12.29 2.24
CA ALA A 30 0.82 12.88 2.04
C ALA A 30 1.05 13.30 0.57
N LYS A 31 0.65 12.45 -0.39
CA LYS A 31 0.76 12.75 -1.84
C LYS A 31 -0.14 13.91 -2.29
N PHE A 32 -1.33 14.07 -1.70
CA PHE A 32 -2.21 15.20 -2.02
C PHE A 32 -1.71 16.52 -1.44
N LEU A 33 -1.02 16.50 -0.30
CA LEU A 33 -0.36 17.67 0.26
C LEU A 33 0.93 18.04 -0.48
N ALA A 34 1.41 17.12 -1.34
CA ALA A 34 2.56 17.25 -2.23
C ALA A 34 3.80 17.87 -1.58
N PRO A 35 4.57 17.15 -0.77
CA PRO A 35 5.91 17.58 -0.47
C PRO A 35 6.69 17.65 -1.78
N PRO A 36 7.35 18.79 -2.08
CA PRO A 36 8.09 18.95 -3.33
C PRO A 36 9.21 17.92 -3.52
N ASP A 37 9.60 17.24 -2.47
CA ASP A 37 10.69 16.28 -2.49
C ASP A 37 10.30 14.93 -3.14
N GLU A 38 9.08 14.44 -2.95
CA GLU A 38 8.60 13.23 -3.64
C GLU A 38 8.47 13.47 -5.15
N VAL A 39 7.97 14.64 -5.55
CA VAL A 39 7.89 15.04 -6.97
C VAL A 39 9.28 15.08 -7.61
N LYS A 40 10.29 15.56 -6.88
CA LYS A 40 11.68 15.58 -7.36
C LYS A 40 12.22 14.17 -7.59
N VAL A 41 11.93 13.21 -6.72
CA VAL A 41 12.35 11.81 -6.88
C VAL A 41 11.74 11.21 -8.14
N ILE A 42 10.45 11.44 -8.39
CA ILE A 42 9.78 10.96 -9.62
C ILE A 42 10.37 11.63 -10.86
N ALA A 43 10.69 12.92 -10.77
CA ALA A 43 11.33 13.66 -11.88
C ALA A 43 12.73 13.11 -12.21
N GLN A 44 13.50 12.70 -11.20
CA GLN A 44 14.81 12.09 -11.38
C GLN A 44 14.77 10.74 -12.12
N LEU A 45 13.62 10.04 -12.07
CA LEU A 45 13.41 8.81 -12.81
C LEU A 45 13.09 9.03 -14.29
N HIS A 46 13.12 10.28 -14.77
CA HIS A 46 12.78 10.67 -16.14
C HIS A 46 11.38 10.23 -16.59
N LEU A 47 10.48 10.06 -15.64
CA LEU A 47 9.07 9.74 -15.92
C LEU A 47 8.32 11.01 -16.35
N PRO A 48 7.39 10.90 -17.33
CA PRO A 48 6.64 12.05 -17.81
C PRO A 48 5.68 12.56 -16.73
N ALA A 49 5.53 13.89 -16.64
CA ALA A 49 4.59 14.57 -15.76
C ALA A 49 4.60 14.09 -14.29
N PRO A 50 5.70 14.27 -13.52
CA PRO A 50 5.86 13.70 -12.17
C PRO A 50 4.75 14.10 -11.20
N LYS A 51 4.23 15.31 -11.26
CA LYS A 51 3.10 15.77 -10.41
C LYS A 51 1.79 15.02 -10.72
N VAL A 52 1.56 14.71 -11.99
CA VAL A 52 0.35 13.97 -12.43
C VAL A 52 0.46 12.52 -11.97
N LEU A 53 1.63 11.91 -12.12
CA LEU A 53 1.89 10.54 -11.67
C LEU A 53 1.71 10.40 -10.16
N GLU A 54 2.20 11.35 -9.38
CA GLU A 54 2.05 11.34 -7.93
C GLU A 54 0.59 11.48 -7.50
N ARG A 55 -0.17 12.38 -8.11
CA ARG A 55 -1.60 12.51 -7.84
C ARG A 55 -2.37 11.27 -8.27
N PHE A 56 -2.03 10.68 -9.40
CA PHE A 56 -2.62 9.43 -9.85
C PHE A 56 -2.34 8.29 -8.86
N ALA A 57 -1.10 8.19 -8.35
CA ALA A 57 -0.75 7.24 -7.30
C ALA A 57 -1.58 7.46 -6.03
N GLY A 58 -1.73 8.70 -5.58
CA GLY A 58 -2.58 9.05 -4.44
C GLY A 58 -4.05 8.67 -4.63
N ILE A 59 -4.59 8.85 -5.84
CA ILE A 59 -5.96 8.42 -6.18
C ILE A 59 -6.07 6.89 -6.13
N CYS A 60 -5.12 6.16 -6.71
CA CYS A 60 -5.11 4.70 -6.68
C CYS A 60 -5.06 4.15 -5.24
N GLU A 61 -4.21 4.73 -4.40
CA GLU A 61 -4.12 4.37 -2.98
C GLU A 61 -5.41 4.68 -2.22
N SER A 62 -6.05 5.83 -2.49
CA SER A 62 -7.32 6.21 -1.85
C SER A 62 -8.44 5.25 -2.23
N VAL A 63 -8.58 4.93 -3.51
CA VAL A 63 -9.58 3.97 -3.99
C VAL A 63 -9.33 2.59 -3.41
N GLY A 64 -8.08 2.15 -3.39
CA GLY A 64 -7.69 0.88 -2.78
C GLY A 64 -7.98 0.83 -1.29
N ALA A 65 -7.70 1.90 -0.55
CA ALA A 65 -7.99 2.00 0.88
C ALA A 65 -9.50 1.93 1.16
N ILE A 66 -10.32 2.65 0.39
CA ILE A 66 -11.78 2.60 0.51
C ILE A 66 -12.29 1.19 0.22
N ALA A 67 -11.82 0.55 -0.84
CA ALA A 67 -12.18 -0.82 -1.19
C ALA A 67 -11.83 -1.82 -0.06
N LEU A 68 -10.66 -1.66 0.58
CA LEU A 68 -10.25 -2.47 1.72
C LEU A 68 -11.15 -2.25 2.95
N VAL A 69 -11.45 -0.99 3.29
CA VAL A 69 -12.33 -0.67 4.44
C VAL A 69 -13.71 -1.27 4.24
N MET A 70 -14.31 -1.04 3.08
CA MET A 70 -15.67 -1.53 2.78
C MET A 70 -15.70 -3.03 2.52
N GLY A 71 -14.58 -3.63 2.14
CA GLY A 71 -14.52 -5.02 1.71
C GLY A 71 -15.05 -5.26 0.28
N VAL A 72 -15.41 -4.20 -0.44
CA VAL A 72 -15.91 -4.27 -1.82
C VAL A 72 -14.75 -4.45 -2.77
N PHE A 73 -14.80 -5.49 -3.60
CA PHE A 73 -13.71 -5.85 -4.51
C PHE A 73 -12.33 -5.92 -3.82
N ALA A 74 -12.31 -6.29 -2.52
CA ALA A 74 -11.11 -6.26 -1.71
C ALA A 74 -9.95 -7.09 -2.30
N ARG A 75 -10.24 -8.24 -2.92
CA ARG A 75 -9.23 -9.06 -3.59
C ARG A 75 -8.61 -8.35 -4.78
N THR A 76 -9.45 -7.80 -5.67
CA THR A 76 -9.00 -7.05 -6.86
C THR A 76 -8.21 -5.81 -6.47
N ALA A 77 -8.71 -5.03 -5.51
CA ALA A 77 -8.00 -3.88 -4.96
C ALA A 77 -6.64 -4.27 -4.37
N SER A 78 -6.59 -5.37 -3.62
CA SER A 78 -5.33 -5.88 -3.05
C SER A 78 -4.33 -6.30 -4.12
N VAL A 79 -4.76 -6.95 -5.20
CA VAL A 79 -3.87 -7.29 -6.33
C VAL A 79 -3.28 -6.02 -6.97
N LEU A 80 -4.12 -5.03 -7.24
CA LEU A 80 -3.65 -3.76 -7.82
C LEU A 80 -2.69 -3.03 -6.88
N LEU A 81 -2.99 -3.00 -5.58
CA LEU A 81 -2.10 -2.40 -4.57
C LEU A 81 -0.77 -3.17 -4.45
N VAL A 82 -0.78 -4.49 -4.52
CA VAL A 82 0.47 -5.29 -4.55
C VAL A 82 1.33 -4.94 -5.75
N CYS A 83 0.75 -4.89 -6.95
CA CYS A 83 1.47 -4.49 -8.16
C CYS A 83 2.05 -3.08 -8.03
N PHE A 84 1.26 -2.15 -7.52
CA PHE A 84 1.69 -0.76 -7.26
C PHE A 84 2.84 -0.69 -6.26
N MET A 85 2.73 -1.40 -5.12
CA MET A 85 3.76 -1.45 -4.09
C MET A 85 5.06 -2.08 -4.58
N LEU A 86 4.98 -3.14 -5.39
CA LEU A 86 6.15 -3.75 -6.02
C LEU A 86 6.83 -2.76 -6.97
N PHE A 87 6.06 -2.08 -7.80
CA PHE A 87 6.61 -1.06 -8.71
C PHE A 87 7.39 0.01 -7.94
N ILE A 88 6.79 0.61 -6.91
CA ILE A 88 7.45 1.64 -6.08
C ILE A 88 8.68 1.08 -5.38
N SER A 89 8.59 -0.12 -4.82
CA SER A 89 9.69 -0.72 -4.07
C SER A 89 10.93 -0.93 -4.94
N PHE A 90 10.76 -1.37 -6.17
CA PHE A 90 11.88 -1.63 -7.06
C PHE A 90 12.36 -0.41 -7.84
N THR A 91 11.53 0.58 -8.07
CA THR A 91 11.92 1.80 -8.81
C THR A 91 12.37 2.93 -7.91
N ILE A 92 11.64 3.23 -6.85
CA ILE A 92 11.89 4.40 -5.98
C ILE A 92 12.75 4.02 -4.78
N LEU A 93 12.46 2.88 -4.13
CA LEU A 93 13.14 2.44 -2.93
C LEU A 93 14.38 1.56 -3.20
N ASN A 94 15.11 1.86 -4.24
CA ASN A 94 16.31 1.12 -4.67
C ASN A 94 17.54 1.42 -3.80
N PHE A 95 17.49 1.07 -2.52
CA PHE A 95 18.56 1.33 -1.54
C PHE A 95 19.89 0.66 -1.89
N TRP A 96 19.88 -0.34 -2.78
CA TRP A 96 21.10 -1.02 -3.26
C TRP A 96 21.90 -0.22 -4.28
N SER A 97 21.37 0.89 -4.77
CA SER A 97 22.08 1.72 -5.78
C SER A 97 23.35 2.38 -5.25
N GLY A 98 23.44 2.61 -3.95
CA GLY A 98 24.59 3.21 -3.29
C GLY A 98 24.92 4.66 -3.70
N ARG A 99 24.04 5.31 -4.46
CA ARG A 99 24.28 6.65 -5.04
C ARG A 99 23.89 7.80 -4.12
N GLU A 100 23.27 7.51 -2.98
CA GLU A 100 22.71 8.51 -2.07
C GLU A 100 23.44 8.47 -0.72
N PRO A 101 23.28 9.53 0.10
CA PRO A 101 23.81 9.55 1.47
C PRO A 101 23.33 8.36 2.31
N ALA A 102 24.18 7.88 3.21
CA ALA A 102 23.90 6.69 4.02
C ALA A 102 22.56 6.75 4.77
N GLN A 103 22.18 7.93 5.30
CA GLN A 103 20.90 8.13 5.98
C GLN A 103 19.71 7.89 5.06
N VAL A 104 19.76 8.37 3.82
CA VAL A 104 18.72 8.19 2.80
C VAL A 104 18.61 6.71 2.41
N LEU A 105 19.75 6.03 2.22
CA LEU A 105 19.77 4.60 1.92
C LEU A 105 19.16 3.76 3.03
N VAL A 106 19.41 4.10 4.29
CA VAL A 106 18.78 3.43 5.45
C VAL A 106 17.27 3.64 5.46
N GLN A 107 16.80 4.87 5.20
CA GLN A 107 15.37 5.16 5.10
C GLN A 107 14.70 4.39 3.97
N LYS A 108 15.30 4.35 2.78
CA LYS A 108 14.81 3.58 1.63
C LYS A 108 14.76 2.08 1.94
N ARG A 109 15.78 1.55 2.57
CA ARG A 109 15.81 0.15 3.00
C ARG A 109 14.66 -0.17 3.96
N ASN A 110 14.47 0.66 4.98
CA ASN A 110 13.41 0.45 5.96
C ASN A 110 12.02 0.54 5.31
N ALA A 111 11.81 1.50 4.41
CA ALA A 111 10.58 1.63 3.65
C ALA A 111 10.35 0.43 2.71
N PHE A 112 11.40 -0.08 2.07
CA PHE A 112 11.32 -1.28 1.22
C PHE A 112 10.83 -2.49 2.00
N PHE A 113 11.41 -2.77 3.16
CA PHE A 113 10.98 -3.91 3.99
C PHE A 113 9.61 -3.69 4.63
N ALA A 114 9.24 -2.44 4.95
CA ALA A 114 7.87 -2.12 5.36
C ALA A 114 6.86 -2.42 4.23
N ASN A 115 7.19 -2.09 2.99
CA ASN A 115 6.37 -2.43 1.83
C ASN A 115 6.22 -3.93 1.66
N ILE A 116 7.29 -4.71 1.85
CA ILE A 116 7.22 -6.19 1.82
C ILE A 116 6.24 -6.71 2.88
N ALA A 117 6.24 -6.16 4.08
CA ALA A 117 5.29 -6.54 5.13
C ALA A 117 3.84 -6.20 4.75
N ILE A 118 3.60 -5.02 4.17
CA ILE A 118 2.29 -4.60 3.67
C ILE A 118 1.81 -5.52 2.54
N ILE A 119 2.68 -5.85 1.60
CA ILE A 119 2.40 -6.80 0.53
C ILE A 119 2.00 -8.16 1.11
N GLY A 120 2.71 -8.64 2.13
CA GLY A 120 2.34 -9.86 2.86
C GLY A 120 0.91 -9.80 3.40
N GLY A 121 0.52 -8.69 4.03
CA GLY A 121 -0.85 -8.46 4.50
C GLY A 121 -1.89 -8.47 3.36
N LEU A 122 -1.59 -7.81 2.24
CA LEU A 122 -2.46 -7.78 1.06
C LEU A 122 -2.62 -9.18 0.43
N LEU A 123 -1.56 -9.99 0.42
CA LEU A 123 -1.63 -11.38 -0.06
C LEU A 123 -2.58 -12.23 0.79
N TYR A 124 -2.65 -12.01 2.10
CA TYR A 124 -3.67 -12.64 2.95
C TYR A 124 -5.09 -12.24 2.54
N VAL A 125 -5.33 -10.96 2.26
CA VAL A 125 -6.65 -10.50 1.77
C VAL A 125 -6.99 -11.15 0.43
N ILE A 126 -6.03 -11.31 -0.47
CA ILE A 126 -6.22 -11.97 -1.76
C ILE A 126 -6.59 -13.44 -1.55
N GLY A 127 -5.88 -14.15 -0.69
CA GLY A 127 -6.06 -15.58 -0.45
C GLY A 127 -7.34 -15.92 0.32
N ILE A 128 -7.53 -15.27 1.46
CA ILE A 128 -8.64 -15.58 2.39
C ILE A 128 -9.91 -14.80 2.00
N GLY A 129 -9.76 -13.60 1.45
CA GLY A 129 -10.86 -12.69 1.17
C GLY A 129 -11.11 -11.69 2.29
N PRO A 130 -12.16 -10.85 2.15
CA PRO A 130 -12.43 -9.75 3.06
C PRO A 130 -13.06 -10.15 4.40
N GLY A 131 -13.54 -11.38 4.56
CA GLY A 131 -14.27 -11.82 5.75
C GLY A 131 -15.76 -11.44 5.74
N GLY A 132 -16.50 -11.87 6.76
CA GLY A 132 -17.95 -11.72 6.86
C GLY A 132 -18.42 -10.28 7.06
N PHE A 133 -17.58 -9.37 7.55
CA PHE A 133 -17.90 -7.95 7.70
C PHE A 133 -17.59 -7.11 6.45
N ALA A 134 -17.68 -7.70 5.28
CA ALA A 134 -17.56 -7.00 4.00
C ALA A 134 -18.95 -6.57 3.49
N ILE A 135 -19.04 -5.37 2.90
CA ILE A 135 -20.30 -4.84 2.36
C ILE A 135 -20.62 -5.46 1.00
N GLY A 136 -19.62 -5.89 0.27
CA GLY A 136 -19.78 -6.53 -1.05
C GLY A 136 -19.22 -7.94 -1.03
N THR A 137 -19.97 -8.84 -1.59
CA THR A 137 -19.51 -10.21 -1.79
C THR A 137 -18.72 -10.33 -3.08
N HIS A 138 -17.51 -10.84 -2.93
CA HIS A 138 -16.69 -11.49 -3.97
C HIS A 138 -15.90 -10.60 -4.91
#